data_af91871a8fe86af39dff9628aaf8096d
#
_entry.id   af91871a8fe86af39dff9628aaf8096d
#
_cell.length_a   1.000
_cell.length_b   1.000
_cell.length_c   1.000
_cell.angle_alpha   90.00
_cell.angle_beta   90.00
_cell.angle_gamma   90.00
#
_symmetry.space_group_name_H-M   'P 1'
#
loop_
_entity.id
_entity.type
_entity.pdbx_description
1 polymer ?
#
loop_
_entity_poly.entity_id
_entity_poly.type
_entity_poly.pdbx_seq_one_letter_code
_entity_poly.pdbx_strand_id
1 'polypeptide(L)'
;VAENIAFVLNLQKKNQAEIEKIIDEKLAMLGLDTQLKNRYPAALSGGQAQRVGIARALAATPNILLMDEPFGAVDAITRYQLQRELKLLHAETGITVVFITHDIAEALKLGTKILVLDKGEIQQYGTPEEIKQQPANEFVRKLLELAS
;
A
#
# COMPACT_ATOMS: atom_id res chain seq x y z
N VAL A 1 -7.19 17.58 -0.23
CA VAL A 1 -6.88 16.30 -0.90
C VAL A 1 -6.17 16.54 -2.22
N ALA A 2 -6.78 17.30 -3.14
CA ALA A 2 -6.20 17.55 -4.46
C ALA A 2 -4.77 18.08 -4.40
N GLU A 3 -4.50 19.11 -3.60
CA GLU A 3 -3.16 19.70 -3.43
C GLU A 3 -2.13 18.68 -2.94
N ASN A 4 -2.56 17.74 -2.08
CA ASN A 4 -1.69 16.69 -1.56
C ASN A 4 -1.26 15.72 -2.66
N ILE A 5 -2.19 15.32 -3.52
CA ILE A 5 -1.92 14.44 -4.67
C ILE A 5 -1.12 15.19 -5.74
N ALA A 6 -1.45 16.48 -5.98
CA ALA A 6 -0.78 17.32 -6.96
C ALA A 6 0.67 17.67 -6.59
N PHE A 7 1.07 17.52 -5.34
CA PHE A 7 2.36 18.02 -4.85
C PHE A 7 3.54 17.62 -5.74
N VAL A 8 3.68 16.31 -6.00
CA VAL A 8 4.78 15.80 -6.84
C VAL A 8 4.63 16.19 -8.31
N LEU A 9 3.39 16.29 -8.81
CA LEU A 9 3.10 16.69 -10.19
C LEU A 9 3.47 18.14 -10.45
N ASN A 10 3.26 19.00 -9.46
CA ASN A 10 3.72 20.40 -9.49
C ASN A 10 5.25 20.49 -9.54
N LEU A 11 5.96 19.66 -8.77
CA LEU A 11 7.43 19.58 -8.84
C LEU A 11 7.91 19.12 -10.23
N GLN A 12 7.16 18.24 -10.88
CA GLN A 12 7.40 17.78 -12.25
C GLN A 12 6.99 18.82 -13.30
N LYS A 13 6.48 19.99 -12.89
CA LYS A 13 6.03 21.10 -13.77
C LYS A 13 4.97 20.66 -14.79
N LYS A 14 4.09 19.73 -14.43
CA LYS A 14 2.94 19.36 -15.27
C LYS A 14 1.95 20.52 -15.34
N ASN A 15 1.21 20.64 -16.44
CA ASN A 15 0.17 21.66 -16.58
C ASN A 15 -1.06 21.30 -15.73
N GLN A 16 -1.87 22.32 -15.40
CA GLN A 16 -3.01 22.17 -14.49
C GLN A 16 -4.05 21.15 -14.98
N ALA A 17 -4.34 21.12 -16.28
CA ALA A 17 -5.31 20.17 -16.85
C ALA A 17 -4.83 18.71 -16.72
N GLU A 18 -3.54 18.47 -16.91
CA GLU A 18 -2.91 17.17 -16.72
C GLU A 18 -2.96 16.74 -15.25
N ILE A 19 -2.67 17.66 -14.33
CA ILE A 19 -2.73 17.43 -12.88
C ILE A 19 -4.14 17.04 -12.46
N GLU A 20 -5.16 17.76 -12.88
CA GLU A 20 -6.56 17.46 -12.55
C GLU A 20 -6.98 16.08 -13.07
N LYS A 21 -6.61 15.76 -14.31
CA LYS A 21 -6.89 14.46 -14.90
C LYS A 21 -6.25 13.32 -14.07
N ILE A 22 -4.98 13.46 -13.70
CA ILE A 22 -4.27 12.46 -12.89
C ILE A 22 -4.92 12.31 -11.52
N ILE A 23 -5.32 13.41 -10.87
CA ILE A 23 -6.01 13.36 -9.58
C ILE A 23 -7.30 12.56 -9.70
N ASP A 24 -8.13 12.84 -10.72
CA ASP A 24 -9.38 12.13 -10.94
C ASP A 24 -9.17 10.64 -11.18
N GLU A 25 -8.19 10.29 -12.01
CA GLU A 25 -7.83 8.90 -12.28
C GLU A 25 -7.38 8.16 -11.01
N LYS A 26 -6.54 8.80 -10.17
CA LYS A 26 -6.05 8.17 -8.93
C LYS A 26 -7.14 8.05 -7.86
N LEU A 27 -8.01 9.04 -7.73
CA LEU A 27 -9.17 8.96 -6.83
C LEU A 27 -10.12 7.83 -7.26
N ALA A 28 -10.47 7.77 -8.54
CA ALA A 28 -11.33 6.72 -9.08
C ALA A 28 -10.74 5.32 -8.91
N MET A 29 -9.43 5.15 -9.21
CA MET A 29 -8.69 3.90 -9.03
C MET A 29 -8.79 3.37 -7.60
N LEU A 30 -8.81 4.25 -6.60
CA LEU A 30 -8.85 3.91 -5.18
C LEU A 30 -10.26 3.99 -4.56
N GLY A 31 -11.30 4.05 -5.39
CA GLY A 31 -12.68 4.09 -4.93
C GLY A 31 -13.02 5.32 -4.08
N LEU A 32 -12.35 6.45 -4.33
CA LEU A 32 -12.58 7.72 -3.65
C LEU A 32 -13.45 8.64 -4.50
N ASP A 33 -14.45 9.26 -3.85
CA ASP A 33 -15.30 10.25 -4.50
C ASP A 33 -14.49 11.51 -4.86
N THR A 34 -14.68 12.03 -6.06
CA THR A 34 -14.07 13.28 -6.53
C THR A 34 -14.46 14.50 -5.71
N GLN A 35 -15.60 14.47 -5.01
CA GLN A 35 -16.00 15.50 -4.06
C GLN A 35 -15.02 15.67 -2.89
N LEU A 36 -14.17 14.67 -2.64
CA LEU A 36 -13.14 14.74 -1.61
C LEU A 36 -11.97 15.66 -1.99
N LYS A 37 -11.84 16.08 -3.26
CA LYS A 37 -10.75 16.96 -3.74
C LYS A 37 -10.53 18.16 -2.85
N ASN A 38 -11.62 18.81 -2.42
CA ASN A 38 -11.59 20.04 -1.64
C ASN A 38 -11.59 19.82 -0.13
N ARG A 39 -11.56 18.56 0.33
CA ARG A 39 -11.52 18.25 1.76
C ARG A 39 -10.11 18.35 2.34
N TYR A 40 -10.03 18.81 3.58
CA TYR A 40 -8.82 18.79 4.37
C TYR A 40 -8.61 17.43 5.05
N PRO A 41 -7.38 17.05 5.41
CA PRO A 41 -7.09 15.76 6.04
C PRO A 41 -7.94 15.46 7.28
N ALA A 42 -8.20 16.46 8.12
CA ALA A 42 -9.01 16.31 9.33
C ALA A 42 -10.50 15.96 9.06
N ALA A 43 -10.97 16.15 7.81
CA ALA A 43 -12.35 15.83 7.41
C ALA A 43 -12.46 14.44 6.74
N LEU A 44 -11.38 13.65 6.73
CA LEU A 44 -11.32 12.33 6.14
C LEU A 44 -11.41 11.25 7.21
N SER A 45 -12.06 10.12 6.88
CA SER A 45 -11.91 8.90 7.70
C SER A 45 -10.47 8.36 7.58
N GLY A 46 -10.04 7.52 8.53
CA GLY A 46 -8.73 6.89 8.47
C GLY A 46 -8.48 6.14 7.16
N GLY A 47 -9.45 5.38 6.68
CA GLY A 47 -9.36 4.68 5.40
C GLY A 47 -9.32 5.62 4.18
N GLN A 48 -10.04 6.75 4.21
CA GLN A 48 -9.95 7.77 3.17
C GLN A 48 -8.57 8.43 3.16
N ALA A 49 -8.05 8.81 4.32
CA ALA A 49 -6.72 9.42 4.45
C ALA A 49 -5.63 8.47 3.94
N GLN A 50 -5.72 7.18 4.28
CA GLN A 50 -4.81 6.14 3.78
C GLN A 50 -4.83 6.06 2.25
N ARG A 51 -6.02 5.96 1.65
CA ARG A 51 -6.18 5.90 0.18
C ARG A 51 -5.69 7.17 -0.51
N VAL A 52 -5.88 8.34 0.08
CA VAL A 52 -5.30 9.61 -0.42
C VAL A 52 -3.77 9.55 -0.38
N GLY A 53 -3.18 9.00 0.66
CA GLY A 53 -1.73 8.77 0.75
C GLY A 53 -1.20 7.88 -0.38
N ILE A 54 -1.91 6.79 -0.69
CA ILE A 54 -1.60 5.89 -1.82
C ILE A 54 -1.78 6.64 -3.16
N ALA A 55 -2.87 7.39 -3.34
CA ALA A 55 -3.11 8.20 -4.54
C ALA A 55 -1.96 9.18 -4.80
N ARG A 56 -1.50 9.86 -3.75
CA ARG A 56 -0.35 10.78 -3.82
C ARG A 56 0.92 10.06 -4.27
N ALA A 57 1.22 8.92 -3.69
CA ALA A 57 2.41 8.14 -4.06
C ALA A 57 2.36 7.66 -5.50
N LEU A 58 1.18 7.22 -5.98
CA LEU A 58 0.96 6.73 -7.33
C LEU A 58 0.88 7.84 -8.39
N ALA A 59 0.58 9.07 -8.01
CA ALA A 59 0.51 10.20 -8.95
C ALA A 59 1.85 10.44 -9.66
N ALA A 60 2.96 10.17 -8.97
CA ALA A 60 4.31 10.27 -9.54
C ALA A 60 4.66 9.20 -10.59
N THR A 61 3.81 8.20 -10.81
CA THR A 61 4.10 7.01 -11.64
C THR A 61 5.45 6.37 -11.28
N PRO A 62 5.65 5.97 -10.00
CA PRO A 62 6.92 5.44 -9.55
C PRO A 62 7.15 4.02 -10.08
N ASN A 63 8.41 3.61 -10.23
CA ASN A 63 8.77 2.21 -10.51
C ASN A 63 8.73 1.35 -9.24
N ILE A 64 8.92 1.98 -8.07
CA ILE A 64 8.92 1.34 -6.75
C ILE A 64 7.99 2.11 -5.83
N LEU A 65 7.05 1.43 -5.21
CA LEU A 65 6.13 1.97 -4.20
C LEU A 65 6.52 1.42 -2.83
N LEU A 66 6.89 2.33 -1.92
CA LEU A 66 7.20 1.98 -0.54
C LEU A 66 6.02 2.36 0.35
N MET A 67 5.57 1.43 1.18
CA MET A 67 4.46 1.64 2.10
C MET A 67 4.81 1.13 3.50
N ASP A 68 4.49 1.92 4.50
CA ASP A 68 4.64 1.57 5.91
C ASP A 68 3.26 1.40 6.53
N GLU A 69 2.97 0.20 7.04
CA GLU A 69 1.68 -0.20 7.63
C GLU A 69 0.46 0.22 6.80
N PRO A 70 0.39 -0.12 5.49
CA PRO A 70 -0.62 0.45 4.59
C PRO A 70 -2.06 0.06 4.94
N PHE A 71 -2.26 -0.92 5.80
CA PHE A 71 -3.58 -1.45 6.15
C PHE A 71 -3.92 -1.30 7.65
N GLY A 72 -3.04 -0.72 8.46
CA GLY A 72 -3.18 -0.68 9.92
C GLY A 72 -4.34 0.18 10.43
N ALA A 73 -4.68 1.25 9.75
CA ALA A 73 -5.66 2.24 10.21
C ALA A 73 -7.07 2.08 9.60
N VAL A 74 -7.36 0.93 8.97
CA VAL A 74 -8.61 0.72 8.24
C VAL A 74 -9.40 -0.48 8.76
N ASP A 75 -10.73 -0.42 8.66
CA ASP A 75 -11.62 -1.55 8.98
C ASP A 75 -11.40 -2.74 8.03
N ALA A 76 -11.90 -3.92 8.42
CA ALA A 76 -11.68 -5.17 7.69
C ALA A 76 -12.18 -5.14 6.23
N ILE A 77 -13.30 -4.49 5.96
CA ILE A 77 -13.88 -4.41 4.60
C ILE A 77 -13.01 -3.51 3.72
N THR A 78 -12.66 -2.33 4.22
CA THR A 78 -11.77 -1.38 3.54
C THR A 78 -10.39 -1.99 3.33
N ARG A 79 -9.85 -2.70 4.32
CA ARG A 79 -8.57 -3.43 4.21
C ARG A 79 -8.60 -4.44 3.06
N TYR A 80 -9.63 -5.26 3.00
CA TYR A 80 -9.79 -6.24 1.92
C TYR A 80 -9.82 -5.56 0.54
N GLN A 81 -10.57 -4.47 0.40
CA GLN A 81 -10.65 -3.70 -0.84
C GLN A 81 -9.28 -3.14 -1.26
N LEU A 82 -8.57 -2.47 -0.33
CA LEU A 82 -7.23 -1.92 -0.59
C LEU A 82 -6.22 -3.00 -0.98
N GLN A 83 -6.23 -4.14 -0.31
CA GLN A 83 -5.36 -5.28 -0.65
C GLN A 83 -5.64 -5.79 -2.07
N ARG A 84 -6.91 -5.86 -2.46
CA ARG A 84 -7.32 -6.25 -3.81
C ARG A 84 -6.87 -5.23 -4.85
N GLU A 85 -7.09 -3.94 -4.59
CA GLU A 85 -6.68 -2.83 -5.46
C GLU A 85 -5.16 -2.82 -5.66
N LEU A 86 -4.40 -3.06 -4.59
CA LEU A 86 -2.94 -3.13 -4.67
C LEU A 86 -2.46 -4.29 -5.55
N LYS A 87 -3.09 -5.46 -5.44
CA LYS A 87 -2.79 -6.60 -6.31
C LYS A 87 -3.10 -6.31 -7.78
N LEU A 88 -4.24 -5.70 -8.06
CA LEU A 88 -4.62 -5.30 -9.42
C LEU A 88 -3.64 -4.28 -9.99
N LEU A 89 -3.30 -3.26 -9.21
CA LEU A 89 -2.31 -2.26 -9.59
C LEU A 89 -0.97 -2.90 -9.97
N HIS A 90 -0.46 -3.80 -9.12
CA HIS A 90 0.79 -4.52 -9.39
C HIS A 90 0.69 -5.35 -10.68
N ALA A 91 -0.41 -6.08 -10.88
CA ALA A 91 -0.63 -6.91 -12.06
C ALA A 91 -0.73 -6.09 -13.36
N GLU A 92 -1.38 -4.91 -13.31
CA GLU A 92 -1.60 -4.06 -14.48
C GLU A 92 -0.37 -3.22 -14.86
N THR A 93 0.38 -2.76 -13.86
CA THR A 93 1.46 -1.79 -14.07
C THR A 93 2.87 -2.39 -13.98
N GLY A 94 3.03 -3.57 -13.39
CA GLY A 94 4.33 -4.17 -13.10
C GLY A 94 5.15 -3.40 -12.05
N ILE A 95 4.55 -2.44 -11.33
CA ILE A 95 5.23 -1.66 -10.29
C ILE A 95 5.76 -2.57 -9.19
N THR A 96 6.98 -2.36 -8.73
CA THR A 96 7.49 -3.06 -7.56
C THR A 96 6.89 -2.43 -6.29
N VAL A 97 6.22 -3.26 -5.50
CA VAL A 97 5.65 -2.82 -4.22
C VAL A 97 6.44 -3.42 -3.07
N VAL A 98 6.96 -2.57 -2.20
CA VAL A 98 7.56 -2.97 -0.92
C VAL A 98 6.70 -2.40 0.18
N PHE A 99 6.11 -3.25 1.00
CA PHE A 99 5.34 -2.80 2.16
C PHE A 99 5.83 -3.46 3.45
N ILE A 100 5.80 -2.68 4.52
CA ILE A 100 6.12 -3.13 5.87
C ILE A 100 4.81 -3.37 6.59
N THR A 101 4.69 -4.49 7.26
CA THR A 101 3.54 -4.83 8.10
C THR A 101 3.98 -5.69 9.28
N HIS A 102 3.28 -5.58 10.39
CA HIS A 102 3.42 -6.49 11.52
C HIS A 102 2.46 -7.69 11.42
N ASP A 103 1.59 -7.72 10.41
CA ASP A 103 0.62 -8.79 10.17
C ASP A 103 1.20 -9.81 9.18
N ILE A 104 1.63 -10.95 9.70
CA ILE A 104 2.18 -12.05 8.89
C ILE A 104 1.16 -12.61 7.89
N ALA A 105 -0.14 -12.58 8.21
CA ALA A 105 -1.19 -13.04 7.29
C ALA A 105 -1.28 -12.12 6.06
N GLU A 106 -1.12 -10.82 6.23
CA GLU A 106 -1.03 -9.88 5.11
C GLU A 106 0.19 -10.15 4.24
N ALA A 107 1.36 -10.33 4.86
CA ALA A 107 2.59 -10.64 4.14
C ALA A 107 2.46 -11.94 3.32
N LEU A 108 1.92 -12.99 3.90
CA LEU A 108 1.69 -14.28 3.24
C LEU A 108 0.66 -14.23 2.12
N LYS A 109 -0.34 -13.34 2.24
CA LYS A 109 -1.43 -13.17 1.26
C LYS A 109 -1.01 -12.34 0.06
N LEU A 110 -0.19 -11.31 0.28
CA LEU A 110 0.10 -10.28 -0.72
C LEU A 110 1.49 -10.40 -1.32
N GLY A 111 2.46 -10.80 -0.51
CA GLY A 111 3.87 -10.83 -0.90
C GLY A 111 4.18 -11.91 -1.93
N THR A 112 5.00 -11.60 -2.91
CA THR A 112 5.66 -12.58 -3.77
C THR A 112 6.97 -13.06 -3.14
N LYS A 113 7.60 -12.19 -2.32
CA LYS A 113 8.73 -12.47 -1.45
C LYS A 113 8.47 -11.82 -0.10
N ILE A 114 8.93 -12.46 0.96
CA ILE A 114 8.79 -11.99 2.33
C ILE A 114 10.17 -11.94 2.98
N LEU A 115 10.46 -10.82 3.63
CA LEU A 115 11.61 -10.64 4.49
C LEU A 115 11.13 -10.53 5.94
N VAL A 116 11.46 -11.50 6.77
CA VAL A 116 11.14 -11.49 8.20
C VAL A 116 12.31 -10.87 8.98
N LEU A 117 12.00 -9.84 9.76
CA LEU A 117 12.97 -9.10 10.58
C LEU A 117 12.61 -9.23 12.06
N ASP A 118 13.62 -9.40 12.92
CA ASP A 118 13.49 -9.25 14.37
C ASP A 118 14.70 -8.46 14.88
N LYS A 119 14.46 -7.41 15.66
CA LYS A 119 15.48 -6.54 16.26
C LYS A 119 16.56 -6.04 15.28
N GLY A 120 16.16 -5.79 14.03
CA GLY A 120 17.05 -5.32 12.98
C GLY A 120 17.85 -6.42 12.27
N GLU A 121 17.65 -7.69 12.64
CA GLU A 121 18.31 -8.84 12.02
C GLU A 121 17.35 -9.59 11.10
N ILE A 122 17.87 -10.06 9.95
CA ILE A 122 17.12 -10.89 9.02
C ILE A 122 16.97 -12.28 9.60
N GLN A 123 15.72 -12.69 9.85
CA GLN A 123 15.40 -14.02 10.35
C GLN A 123 15.16 -15.01 9.22
N GLN A 124 14.47 -14.58 8.17
CA GLN A 124 14.24 -15.38 6.97
C GLN A 124 13.89 -14.50 5.78
N TYR A 125 14.24 -14.97 4.58
CA TYR A 125 13.82 -14.41 3.30
C TYR A 125 13.39 -15.53 2.37
N GLY A 126 12.22 -15.41 1.74
CA GLY A 126 11.72 -16.44 0.83
C GLY A 126 10.35 -16.11 0.25
N THR A 127 9.79 -17.04 -0.51
CA THR A 127 8.39 -17.01 -0.94
C THR A 127 7.46 -17.32 0.25
N PRO A 128 6.17 -16.96 0.17
CA PRO A 128 5.19 -17.35 1.18
C PRO A 128 5.18 -18.87 1.45
N GLU A 129 5.33 -19.68 0.42
CA GLU A 129 5.38 -21.13 0.51
C GLU A 129 6.62 -21.63 1.27
N GLU A 130 7.80 -21.08 0.95
CA GLU A 130 9.05 -21.41 1.64
C GLU A 130 8.97 -21.04 3.12
N ILE A 131 8.43 -19.85 3.44
CA ILE A 131 8.25 -19.38 4.83
C ILE A 131 7.32 -20.31 5.61
N LYS A 132 6.20 -20.73 5.00
CA LYS A 132 5.22 -21.64 5.64
C LYS A 132 5.74 -23.05 5.84
N GLN A 133 6.42 -23.60 4.83
CA GLN A 133 6.81 -25.02 4.84
C GLN A 133 8.13 -25.25 5.59
N GLN A 134 9.03 -24.27 5.58
CA GLN A 134 10.36 -24.38 6.14
C GLN A 134 10.73 -23.14 6.96
N PRO A 135 10.04 -22.90 8.11
CA PRO A 135 10.40 -21.78 8.98
C PRO A 135 11.83 -21.95 9.50
N ALA A 136 12.66 -20.92 9.30
CA ALA A 136 14.09 -20.97 9.58
C ALA A 136 14.43 -21.12 11.07
N ASN A 137 13.56 -20.66 11.95
CA ASN A 137 13.76 -20.72 13.40
C ASN A 137 12.41 -20.68 14.15
N GLU A 138 12.50 -20.78 15.49
CA GLU A 138 11.36 -20.77 16.38
C GLU A 138 10.57 -19.45 16.35
N PHE A 139 11.24 -18.31 16.13
CA PHE A 139 10.58 -17.01 16.00
C PHE A 139 9.65 -16.98 14.79
N VAL A 140 10.13 -17.41 13.62
CA VAL A 140 9.32 -17.48 12.40
C VAL A 140 8.16 -18.45 12.55
N ARG A 141 8.38 -19.61 13.21
CA ARG A 141 7.33 -20.59 13.50
C ARG A 141 6.20 -19.98 14.34
N LYS A 142 6.54 -19.27 15.41
CA LYS A 142 5.56 -18.59 16.26
C LYS A 142 4.76 -17.52 15.51
N LEU A 143 5.41 -16.75 14.61
CA LEU A 143 4.70 -15.78 13.78
C LEU A 143 3.65 -16.46 12.90
N LEU A 144 3.96 -17.63 12.33
CA LEU A 144 3.02 -18.38 11.50
C LEU A 144 1.83 -18.93 12.28
N GLU A 145 2.02 -19.35 13.53
CA GLU A 145 0.95 -19.77 14.43
C GLU A 145 -0.07 -18.66 14.69
N LEU A 146 0.37 -17.39 14.73
CA LEU A 146 -0.52 -16.24 14.90
C LEU A 146 -1.35 -15.90 13.64
N ALA A 147 -0.97 -16.45 12.47
CA ALA A 147 -1.67 -16.24 11.20
C ALA A 147 -2.72 -17.34 10.88
N SER A 148 -2.86 -18.33 11.77
CA SER A 148 -3.68 -19.53 11.55
C SER A 148 -5.12 -19.37 11.97
#